data_339b8ea70838d943b807649ec15449aa
#
_entry.id   339b8ea70838d943b807649ec15449aa
#
_cell.length_a   1.000
_cell.length_b   1.000
_cell.length_c   1.000
_cell.angle_alpha   90.00
_cell.angle_beta   90.00
_cell.angle_gamma   90.00
#
_symmetry.space_group_name_H-M   'P 1'
#
loop_
_entity.id
_entity.type
_entity.pdbx_description
1 polymer ?
#
loop_
_entity_poly.entity_id
_entity_poly.type
_entity_poly.pdbx_seq_one_letter_code
_entity_poly.pdbx_strand_id
1 'polypeptide(L)'
;GASAKEIYEECTRLTNKVEASFILDRLDYMHKGGRCSAITMMGANVLHLKPCIEVMGGKMAPTKKYRGRFRQVLLNYVEDRLAGRDDVDPYRIFITHTECDPADVQAVEELLLQHELPFAEILETDAGSTVTSHCGPNTLGILFLRK
;
A
#
# COMPACT_ATOMS: atom_id res chain seq x y z
N GLY A 1 -28.93 12.74 -5.35
CA GLY A 1 -27.53 12.74 -4.87
C GLY A 1 -27.49 13.05 -3.39
N ALA A 2 -26.43 12.62 -2.69
CA ALA A 2 -26.27 12.87 -1.26
C ALA A 2 -25.90 14.35 -1.01
N SER A 3 -26.37 14.92 0.11
CA SER A 3 -26.00 16.25 0.55
C SER A 3 -24.56 16.29 1.07
N ALA A 4 -23.94 17.48 1.13
CA ALA A 4 -22.58 17.64 1.66
C ALA A 4 -22.44 17.12 3.10
N LYS A 5 -23.50 17.26 3.92
CA LYS A 5 -23.51 16.74 5.30
C LYS A 5 -23.47 15.21 5.32
N GLU A 6 -24.31 14.55 4.54
CA GLU A 6 -24.33 13.08 4.43
C GLU A 6 -23.00 12.54 3.92
N ILE A 7 -22.39 13.20 2.92
CA ILE A 7 -21.05 12.83 2.42
C ILE A 7 -19.99 12.97 3.52
N TYR A 8 -20.01 14.07 4.27
CA TYR A 8 -19.05 14.28 5.37
C TYR A 8 -19.20 13.22 6.46
N GLU A 9 -20.43 12.93 6.88
CA GLU A 9 -20.72 11.92 7.91
C GLU A 9 -20.25 10.54 7.45
N GLU A 10 -20.52 10.17 6.20
CA GLU A 10 -20.11 8.89 5.64
C GLU A 10 -18.58 8.79 5.49
N CYS A 11 -17.91 9.81 4.94
CA CYS A 11 -16.44 9.83 4.85
C CYS A 11 -15.80 9.74 6.23
N THR A 12 -16.36 10.42 7.23
CA THR A 12 -15.86 10.34 8.61
C THR A 12 -15.99 8.93 9.18
N ARG A 13 -17.12 8.27 8.93
CA ARG A 13 -17.36 6.87 9.33
C ARG A 13 -16.36 5.92 8.66
N LEU A 14 -16.06 6.12 7.38
CA LEU A 14 -15.17 5.28 6.61
C LEU A 14 -13.69 5.46 6.98
N THR A 15 -13.29 6.57 7.58
CA THR A 15 -11.89 6.87 7.92
C THR A 15 -11.22 5.74 8.70
N ASN A 16 -11.94 5.12 9.64
CA ASN A 16 -11.43 4.03 10.46
C ASN A 16 -11.43 2.65 9.75
N LYS A 17 -12.03 2.58 8.57
CA LYS A 17 -12.12 1.36 7.76
C LYS A 17 -11.08 1.31 6.65
N VAL A 18 -10.45 2.44 6.33
CA VAL A 18 -9.42 2.50 5.30
C VAL A 18 -8.19 1.72 5.74
N GLU A 19 -7.76 0.79 4.92
CA GLU A 19 -6.44 0.18 5.00
C GLU A 19 -5.56 0.68 3.87
N ALA A 20 -4.39 1.16 4.25
CA ALA A 20 -3.37 1.61 3.32
C ALA A 20 -2.04 1.01 3.73
N SER A 21 -1.37 0.38 2.78
CA SER A 21 -0.02 -0.15 2.96
C SER A 21 0.75 -0.09 1.66
N PHE A 22 2.06 -0.13 1.73
CA PHE A 22 2.92 -0.07 0.55
C PHE A 22 4.29 -0.69 0.81
N ILE A 23 4.93 -1.14 -0.27
CA ILE A 23 6.30 -1.64 -0.29
C ILE A 23 7.22 -0.54 -0.82
N LEU A 24 8.37 -0.39 -0.18
CA LEU A 24 9.46 0.46 -0.64
C LEU A 24 10.56 -0.38 -1.27
N ASP A 25 10.98 -0.02 -2.48
CA ASP A 25 12.18 -0.60 -3.08
C ASP A 25 13.46 -0.05 -2.44
N ARG A 26 13.45 1.23 -2.05
CA ARG A 26 14.59 1.97 -1.50
C ARG A 26 14.20 2.77 -0.27
N LEU A 27 15.16 2.89 0.68
CA LEU A 27 14.95 3.59 1.96
C LEU A 27 15.62 4.97 2.02
N ASP A 28 16.50 5.28 1.08
CA ASP A 28 17.26 6.52 1.05
C ASP A 28 16.36 7.77 0.92
N TYR A 29 15.25 7.66 0.21
CA TYR A 29 14.26 8.74 0.08
C TYR A 29 13.58 9.06 1.42
N MET A 30 13.14 8.06 2.15
CA MET A 30 12.57 8.27 3.49
C MET A 30 13.58 8.90 4.46
N HIS A 31 14.85 8.49 4.37
CA HIS A 31 15.92 9.09 5.17
C HIS A 31 16.10 10.57 4.83
N LYS A 32 16.23 10.90 3.54
CA LYS A 32 16.36 12.30 3.06
C LYS A 32 15.13 13.14 3.39
N GLY A 33 13.94 12.55 3.35
CA GLY A 33 12.67 13.18 3.66
C GLY A 33 12.41 13.40 5.16
N GLY A 34 13.36 13.04 6.03
CA GLY A 34 13.22 13.20 7.49
C GLY A 34 12.24 12.22 8.17
N ARG A 35 11.84 11.13 7.50
CA ARG A 35 11.02 10.05 8.06
C ARG A 35 11.88 8.93 8.65
N CYS A 36 13.00 9.30 9.23
CA CYS A 36 13.99 8.39 9.82
C CYS A 36 13.43 7.50 10.94
N SER A 37 12.40 7.97 11.66
CA SER A 37 11.80 7.18 12.74
C SER A 37 11.27 5.83 12.26
N ALA A 38 10.62 5.78 11.10
CA ALA A 38 10.16 4.53 10.50
C ALA A 38 11.32 3.60 10.12
N ILE A 39 12.44 4.15 9.64
CA ILE A 39 13.64 3.39 9.29
C ILE A 39 14.36 2.90 10.53
N THR A 40 14.49 3.73 11.56
CA THR A 40 15.14 3.39 12.83
C THR A 40 14.45 2.21 13.52
N MET A 41 13.13 2.13 13.42
CA MET A 41 12.36 0.98 13.92
C MET A 41 12.69 -0.34 13.22
N MET A 42 13.30 -0.29 12.04
CA MET A 42 13.68 -1.49 11.29
C MET A 42 15.03 -2.10 11.71
N GLY A 43 15.82 -1.42 12.53
CA GLY A 43 17.13 -1.90 13.00
C GLY A 43 18.27 -1.68 12.00
N ALA A 44 19.50 -2.02 12.39
CA ALA A 44 20.73 -1.66 11.67
C ALA A 44 20.97 -2.40 10.33
N ASN A 45 20.30 -3.52 10.08
CA ASN A 45 20.53 -4.37 8.90
C ASN A 45 19.44 -4.20 7.82
N VAL A 46 19.32 -2.99 7.28
CA VAL A 46 18.30 -2.65 6.26
C VAL A 46 18.77 -2.83 4.81
N LEU A 47 20.02 -3.22 4.60
CA LEU A 47 20.57 -3.39 3.26
C LEU A 47 19.83 -4.52 2.50
N HIS A 48 19.34 -4.22 1.31
CA HIS A 48 18.56 -5.16 0.47
C HIS A 48 17.20 -5.62 1.04
N LEU A 49 16.69 -4.95 2.08
CA LEU A 49 15.33 -5.19 2.56
C LEU A 49 14.32 -4.27 1.86
N LYS A 50 13.16 -4.83 1.57
CA LYS A 50 12.00 -4.11 1.05
C LYS A 50 10.92 -4.13 2.12
N PRO A 51 10.78 -3.04 2.89
CA PRO A 51 9.83 -3.00 3.98
C PRO A 51 8.40 -2.76 3.47
N CYS A 52 7.45 -3.41 4.12
CA CYS A 52 6.06 -3.03 4.09
C CYS A 52 5.83 -1.94 5.16
N ILE A 53 5.25 -0.86 4.74
CA ILE A 53 4.78 0.22 5.62
C ILE A 53 3.26 0.16 5.64
N GLU A 54 2.67 0.14 6.83
CA GLU A 54 1.22 0.21 7.02
C GLU A 54 0.83 1.50 7.72
N VAL A 55 -0.35 2.01 7.36
CA VAL A 55 -0.96 3.16 8.03
C VAL A 55 -1.96 2.63 9.05
N MET A 56 -1.65 2.79 10.32
CA MET A 56 -2.48 2.36 11.44
C MET A 56 -2.78 3.54 12.36
N GLY A 57 -4.06 3.86 12.54
CA GLY A 57 -4.47 4.99 13.39
C GLY A 57 -3.86 6.34 12.95
N GLY A 58 -3.72 6.55 11.63
CA GLY A 58 -3.12 7.77 11.06
C GLY A 58 -1.59 7.83 11.15
N LYS A 59 -0.92 6.77 11.59
CA LYS A 59 0.54 6.70 11.71
C LYS A 59 1.11 5.61 10.82
N MET A 60 2.23 5.91 10.17
CA MET A 60 2.97 4.93 9.37
C MET A 60 3.92 4.14 10.27
N ALA A 61 3.92 2.82 10.12
CA ALA A 61 4.84 1.91 10.79
C ALA A 61 5.31 0.79 9.85
N PRO A 62 6.58 0.38 9.93
CA PRO A 62 7.05 -0.82 9.25
C PRO A 62 6.51 -2.06 9.96
N THR A 63 5.86 -2.95 9.22
CA THR A 63 5.24 -4.16 9.78
C THR A 63 5.95 -5.44 9.35
N LYS A 64 6.30 -5.55 8.09
CA LYS A 64 6.96 -6.73 7.52
C LYS A 64 8.14 -6.33 6.66
N LYS A 65 9.12 -7.21 6.54
CA LYS A 65 10.32 -7.02 5.74
C LYS A 65 10.43 -8.14 4.73
N TYR A 66 10.56 -7.79 3.46
CA TYR A 66 10.73 -8.74 2.38
C TYR A 66 12.15 -8.69 1.82
N ARG A 67 12.55 -9.77 1.14
CA ARG A 67 13.81 -9.88 0.40
C ARG A 67 13.55 -10.50 -0.95
N GLY A 68 14.34 -10.12 -1.94
CA GLY A 68 14.28 -10.71 -3.26
C GLY A 68 14.02 -9.70 -4.37
N ARG A 69 13.67 -10.20 -5.54
CA ARG A 69 13.30 -9.37 -6.70
C ARG A 69 12.02 -8.62 -6.41
N PHE A 70 11.95 -7.36 -6.83
CA PHE A 70 10.86 -6.46 -6.45
C PHE A 70 9.48 -7.02 -6.83
N ARG A 71 9.30 -7.52 -8.06
CA ARG A 71 8.05 -8.17 -8.49
C ARG A 71 7.60 -9.27 -7.53
N GLN A 72 8.50 -10.20 -7.17
CA GLN A 72 8.13 -11.29 -6.26
C GLN A 72 7.75 -10.77 -4.86
N VAL A 73 8.42 -9.71 -4.42
CA VAL A 73 8.09 -9.05 -3.15
C VAL A 73 6.70 -8.43 -3.21
N LEU A 74 6.35 -7.77 -4.32
CA LEU A 74 5.02 -7.20 -4.51
C LEU A 74 3.93 -8.26 -4.46
N LEU A 75 4.10 -9.37 -5.17
CA LEU A 75 3.13 -10.47 -5.18
C LEU A 75 2.96 -11.08 -3.78
N ASN A 76 4.07 -11.38 -3.10
CA ASN A 76 4.03 -11.90 -1.73
C ASN A 76 3.37 -10.91 -0.75
N TYR A 77 3.60 -9.62 -0.93
CA TYR A 77 3.00 -8.58 -0.11
C TYR A 77 1.49 -8.53 -0.30
N VAL A 78 1.01 -8.56 -1.53
CA VAL A 78 -0.44 -8.53 -1.82
C VAL A 78 -1.13 -9.74 -1.22
N GLU A 79 -0.56 -10.94 -1.41
CA GLU A 79 -1.04 -12.17 -0.78
C GLU A 79 -1.08 -12.06 0.76
N ASP A 80 0.01 -11.60 1.38
CA ASP A 80 0.08 -11.42 2.83
C ASP A 80 -0.97 -10.44 3.37
N ARG A 81 -1.41 -9.47 2.55
CA ARG A 81 -2.40 -8.47 2.95
C ARG A 81 -3.84 -8.94 2.79
N LEU A 82 -4.09 -9.91 1.95
CA LEU A 82 -5.44 -10.31 1.55
C LEU A 82 -5.79 -11.75 1.92
N ALA A 83 -4.81 -12.67 1.96
CA ALA A 83 -5.08 -14.09 2.14
C ALA A 83 -5.81 -14.41 3.45
N GLY A 84 -6.89 -15.19 3.35
CA GLY A 84 -7.67 -15.64 4.49
C GLY A 84 -8.45 -14.54 5.22
N ARG A 85 -8.61 -13.36 4.63
CA ARG A 85 -9.37 -12.27 5.22
C ARG A 85 -10.82 -12.27 4.79
N ASP A 86 -11.74 -12.20 5.75
CA ASP A 86 -13.18 -12.10 5.55
C ASP A 86 -13.75 -10.69 5.81
N ASP A 87 -12.92 -9.80 6.37
CA ASP A 87 -13.28 -8.43 6.73
C ASP A 87 -13.03 -7.40 5.62
N VAL A 88 -12.47 -7.79 4.49
CA VAL A 88 -12.23 -6.90 3.34
C VAL A 88 -13.55 -6.61 2.62
N ASP A 89 -13.81 -5.33 2.32
CA ASP A 89 -14.88 -4.94 1.42
C ASP A 89 -14.43 -5.21 -0.03
N PRO A 90 -15.07 -6.16 -0.74
CA PRO A 90 -14.64 -6.54 -2.09
C PRO A 90 -15.14 -5.59 -3.18
N TYR A 91 -15.71 -4.44 -2.82
CA TYR A 91 -16.20 -3.51 -3.83
C TYR A 91 -15.06 -2.87 -4.62
N ARG A 92 -14.01 -2.38 -3.94
CA ARG A 92 -12.93 -1.65 -4.60
C ARG A 92 -11.59 -1.84 -3.92
N ILE A 93 -10.54 -2.00 -4.75
CA ILE A 93 -9.14 -1.93 -4.35
C ILE A 93 -8.37 -0.99 -5.27
N PHE A 94 -7.45 -0.22 -4.71
CA PHE A 94 -6.53 0.61 -5.47
C PHE A 94 -5.14 -0.01 -5.50
N ILE A 95 -4.51 0.01 -6.67
CA ILE A 95 -3.07 -0.17 -6.84
C ILE A 95 -2.50 1.23 -7.01
N THR A 96 -1.79 1.75 -6.01
CA THR A 96 -1.21 3.09 -6.06
C THR A 96 0.31 2.99 -6.07
N HIS A 97 0.96 3.64 -7.03
CA HIS A 97 2.41 3.48 -7.18
C HIS A 97 3.13 4.78 -7.58
N THR A 98 4.47 4.78 -7.51
CA THR A 98 5.36 5.84 -7.97
C THR A 98 6.32 5.26 -9.00
N GLU A 99 6.22 5.65 -10.27
CA GLU A 99 7.18 5.27 -11.33
C GLU A 99 7.60 3.78 -11.28
N CYS A 100 6.66 2.86 -11.03
CA CYS A 100 6.92 1.43 -11.09
C CYS A 100 7.03 0.94 -12.53
N ASP A 101 7.78 -0.16 -12.73
CA ASP A 101 7.77 -0.87 -14.01
C ASP A 101 6.32 -1.30 -14.32
N PRO A 102 5.76 -0.95 -15.49
CA PRO A 102 4.41 -1.36 -15.88
C PRO A 102 4.16 -2.86 -15.78
N ALA A 103 5.18 -3.68 -16.05
CA ALA A 103 5.07 -5.12 -15.94
C ALA A 103 4.98 -5.62 -14.47
N ASP A 104 5.44 -4.83 -13.50
CA ASP A 104 5.27 -5.13 -12.07
C ASP A 104 3.88 -4.74 -11.59
N VAL A 105 3.35 -3.61 -12.07
CA VAL A 105 1.97 -3.17 -11.79
C VAL A 105 0.97 -4.17 -12.38
N GLN A 106 1.16 -4.54 -13.65
CA GLN A 106 0.34 -5.55 -14.32
C GLN A 106 0.34 -6.89 -13.57
N ALA A 107 1.50 -7.36 -13.08
CA ALA A 107 1.57 -8.60 -12.33
C ALA A 107 0.76 -8.56 -11.02
N VAL A 108 0.70 -7.39 -10.36
CA VAL A 108 -0.15 -7.19 -9.18
C VAL A 108 -1.63 -7.17 -9.57
N GLU A 109 -2.00 -6.52 -10.66
CA GLU A 109 -3.37 -6.50 -11.16
C GLU A 109 -3.86 -7.92 -11.53
N GLU A 110 -3.03 -8.68 -12.26
CA GLU A 110 -3.33 -10.08 -12.62
C GLU A 110 -3.54 -10.96 -11.38
N LEU A 111 -2.72 -10.77 -10.33
CA LEU A 111 -2.88 -11.46 -9.06
C LEU A 111 -4.23 -11.12 -8.42
N LEU A 112 -4.60 -9.85 -8.37
CA LEU A 112 -5.87 -9.39 -7.79
C LEU A 112 -7.08 -9.90 -8.55
N LEU A 113 -7.00 -9.97 -9.89
CA LEU A 113 -8.06 -10.55 -10.74
C LEU A 113 -8.28 -12.04 -10.51
N GLN A 114 -7.25 -12.76 -10.07
CA GLN A 114 -7.29 -14.21 -9.80
C GLN A 114 -7.49 -14.53 -8.31
N HIS A 115 -7.46 -13.50 -7.45
CA HIS A 115 -7.57 -13.69 -6.01
C HIS A 115 -8.96 -14.21 -5.60
N GLU A 116 -9.03 -14.96 -4.49
CA GLU A 116 -10.28 -15.47 -3.93
C GLU A 116 -11.28 -14.38 -3.49
N LEU A 117 -10.77 -13.16 -3.19
CA LEU A 117 -11.59 -11.97 -2.96
C LEU A 117 -11.96 -11.34 -4.30
N PRO A 118 -13.22 -11.43 -4.75
CA PRO A 118 -13.62 -10.95 -6.07
C PRO A 118 -13.87 -9.44 -6.05
N PHE A 119 -12.82 -8.63 -6.20
CA PHE A 119 -12.97 -7.19 -6.27
C PHE A 119 -13.81 -6.78 -7.49
N ALA A 120 -14.86 -5.97 -7.25
CA ALA A 120 -15.70 -5.45 -8.33
C ALA A 120 -14.98 -4.38 -9.16
N GLU A 121 -14.06 -3.63 -8.54
CA GLU A 121 -13.25 -2.60 -9.19
C GLU A 121 -11.80 -2.69 -8.71
N ILE A 122 -10.87 -2.81 -9.64
CA ILE A 122 -9.42 -2.67 -9.40
C ILE A 122 -9.00 -1.40 -10.13
N LEU A 123 -8.49 -0.41 -9.39
CA LEU A 123 -8.13 0.90 -9.93
C LEU A 123 -6.64 1.16 -9.76
N GLU A 124 -5.95 1.37 -10.87
CA GLU A 124 -4.57 1.86 -10.87
C GLU A 124 -4.55 3.38 -10.70
N THR A 125 -3.67 3.88 -9.85
CA THR A 125 -3.50 5.31 -9.58
C THR A 125 -2.04 5.67 -9.33
N ASP A 126 -1.66 6.90 -9.71
CA ASP A 126 -0.37 7.47 -9.40
C ASP A 126 -0.35 8.12 -8.01
N ALA A 127 0.71 7.89 -7.27
CA ALA A 127 0.94 8.57 -6.01
C ALA A 127 1.38 10.03 -6.26
N GLY A 128 0.84 10.94 -5.47
CA GLY A 128 1.16 12.37 -5.61
C GLY A 128 2.62 12.68 -5.26
N SER A 129 3.08 13.88 -5.67
CA SER A 129 4.47 14.35 -5.55
C SER A 129 5.04 14.26 -4.13
N THR A 130 4.22 14.51 -3.11
CA THR A 130 4.63 14.39 -1.70
C THR A 130 5.03 12.93 -1.36
N VAL A 131 4.22 11.96 -1.78
CA VAL A 131 4.53 10.54 -1.56
C VAL A 131 5.78 10.16 -2.34
N THR A 132 5.87 10.52 -3.62
CA THR A 132 7.03 10.24 -4.47
C THR A 132 8.32 10.81 -3.89
N SER A 133 8.31 12.05 -3.36
CA SER A 133 9.48 12.68 -2.75
C SER A 133 9.97 11.96 -1.49
N HIS A 134 9.09 11.34 -0.73
CA HIS A 134 9.43 10.65 0.52
C HIS A 134 9.68 9.16 0.34
N CYS A 135 9.00 8.52 -0.59
CA CYS A 135 9.08 7.08 -0.79
C CYS A 135 10.01 6.69 -1.94
N GLY A 136 10.20 7.58 -2.91
CA GLY A 136 11.01 7.36 -4.11
C GLY A 136 10.28 6.55 -5.19
N PRO A 137 10.95 6.32 -6.34
CA PRO A 137 10.44 5.45 -7.38
C PRO A 137 10.37 3.98 -6.90
N ASN A 138 9.62 3.16 -7.62
CA ASN A 138 9.36 1.77 -7.25
C ASN A 138 8.75 1.63 -5.84
N THR A 139 7.78 2.46 -5.54
CA THR A 139 6.91 2.28 -4.37
C THR A 139 5.53 1.86 -4.88
N LEU A 140 5.01 0.75 -4.39
CA LEU A 140 3.67 0.28 -4.75
C LEU A 140 2.91 -0.14 -3.50
N GLY A 141 1.67 0.29 -3.42
CA GLY A 141 0.77 -0.04 -2.33
C GLY A 141 -0.61 -0.46 -2.81
N ILE A 142 -1.33 -1.19 -1.96
CA ILE A 142 -2.75 -1.46 -2.12
C ILE A 142 -3.54 -0.75 -1.02
N LEU A 143 -4.68 -0.19 -1.41
CA LEU A 143 -5.60 0.51 -0.52
C LEU A 143 -7.00 -0.04 -0.73
N PHE A 144 -7.67 -0.34 0.37
CA PHE A 144 -9.04 -0.88 0.35
C PHE A 144 -9.78 -0.53 1.64
N LEU A 145 -11.07 -0.84 1.68
CA LEU A 145 -11.89 -0.68 2.88
C LEU A 145 -12.10 -2.03 3.58
N ARG A 146 -12.26 -1.97 4.90
CA ARG A 146 -12.87 -3.07 5.66
C ARG A 146 -14.39 -2.93 5.70
N LYS A 147 -15.08 -4.03 5.85
CA LYS A 147 -16.56 -4.10 6.05
C LYS A 147 -17.04 -3.37 7.29
#